data_ac4578b27bb13bd141b272fdf270ad66
#
_entry.id   ac4578b27bb13bd141b272fdf270ad66
#
_cell.length_a   1.000
_cell.length_b   1.000
_cell.length_c   1.000
_cell.angle_alpha   90.00
_cell.angle_beta   90.00
_cell.angle_gamma   90.00
#
_symmetry.space_group_name_H-M   'P 1'
#
loop_
_entity.id
_entity.type
_entity.pdbx_description
1 polymer ?
#
loop_
_entity_poly.entity_id
_entity_poly.type
_entity_poly.pdbx_seq_one_letter_code
_entity_poly.pdbx_strand_id
1 'polypeptide(L)'
;MTQKIYMYILSDSAGETASKIAQASIAQYDQVQVEIQLFKRTFIYEKHELLEALEEAKKLKAIVLQTLISEELVELSNSFCKENNLFTIDALSPLVSEVSKRTGVSPSRVPGALHYLNENYFERINAMEFAVKYDDGKDPRGFLEAD
;
A
#
# COMPACT_ATOMS: atom_id res chain seq x y z
N MET A 1 17.03 20.35 -14.99
CA MET A 1 17.55 20.01 -13.67
C MET A 1 16.68 18.96 -13.02
N THR A 2 17.29 17.92 -12.49
CA THR A 2 16.55 16.81 -11.88
C THR A 2 16.10 17.16 -10.47
N GLN A 3 14.83 16.96 -10.20
CA GLN A 3 14.31 17.11 -8.84
C GLN A 3 14.33 15.75 -8.17
N LYS A 4 14.75 15.70 -6.94
CA LYS A 4 14.89 14.46 -6.20
C LYS A 4 13.84 14.36 -5.11
N ILE A 5 13.13 13.25 -5.10
CA ILE A 5 12.08 12.95 -4.10
C ILE A 5 12.47 11.65 -3.41
N TYR A 6 12.28 11.62 -2.11
CA TYR A 6 12.48 10.40 -1.32
C TYR A 6 11.15 9.83 -0.91
N MET A 7 11.03 8.52 -0.97
CA MET A 7 9.81 7.84 -0.58
C MET A 7 10.17 6.63 0.30
N TYR A 8 9.51 6.53 1.44
CA TYR A 8 9.67 5.40 2.35
C TYR A 8 8.44 4.51 2.31
N ILE A 9 8.67 3.23 2.09
CA ILE A 9 7.64 2.23 2.24
C ILE A 9 7.76 1.61 3.62
N LEU A 10 6.68 1.64 4.38
CA LEU A 10 6.62 1.04 5.71
C LEU A 10 5.58 -0.07 5.68
N SER A 11 6.01 -1.28 6.02
CA SER A 11 5.14 -2.45 5.98
C SER A 11 5.45 -3.40 7.11
N ASP A 12 4.43 -4.11 7.58
CA ASP A 12 4.61 -5.18 8.55
C ASP A 12 4.72 -6.54 7.85
N SER A 13 4.90 -6.54 6.55
CA SER A 13 5.21 -7.73 5.77
C SER A 13 6.31 -7.38 4.78
N ALA A 14 6.35 -8.03 3.63
CA ALA A 14 7.43 -7.82 2.66
C ALA A 14 7.34 -6.51 1.89
N GLY A 15 6.22 -5.80 1.99
CA GLY A 15 6.06 -4.52 1.32
C GLY A 15 5.74 -4.62 -0.16
N GLU A 16 5.27 -5.75 -0.62
CA GLU A 16 5.01 -5.97 -2.04
C GLU A 16 3.92 -5.06 -2.59
N THR A 17 2.82 -4.92 -1.84
CA THR A 17 1.70 -4.09 -2.27
C THR A 17 2.13 -2.64 -2.39
N ALA A 18 2.77 -2.12 -1.36
CA ALA A 18 3.24 -0.74 -1.37
C ALA A 18 4.28 -0.51 -2.45
N SER A 19 5.16 -1.51 -2.68
CA SER A 19 6.18 -1.40 -3.74
C SER A 19 5.53 -1.25 -5.11
N LYS A 20 4.48 -2.00 -5.37
CA LYS A 20 3.78 -1.91 -6.65
C LYS A 20 3.11 -0.56 -6.83
N ILE A 21 2.50 -0.05 -5.78
CA ILE A 21 1.89 1.28 -5.82
C ILE A 21 2.95 2.34 -6.10
N ALA A 22 4.07 2.25 -5.39
CA ALA A 22 5.17 3.19 -5.57
C ALA A 22 5.73 3.13 -7.00
N GLN A 23 5.94 1.93 -7.50
CA GLN A 23 6.46 1.75 -8.86
C GLN A 23 5.51 2.31 -9.91
N ALA A 24 4.22 2.09 -9.73
CA ALA A 24 3.22 2.64 -10.64
C ALA A 24 3.25 4.17 -10.63
N SER A 25 3.45 4.76 -9.47
CA SER A 25 3.56 6.20 -9.33
C SER A 25 4.83 6.73 -10.00
N ILE A 26 5.95 6.07 -9.75
CA ILE A 26 7.25 6.46 -10.32
C ILE A 26 7.19 6.41 -11.84
N ALA A 27 6.50 5.41 -12.38
CA ALA A 27 6.40 5.22 -13.84
C ALA A 27 5.69 6.38 -14.54
N GLN A 28 5.01 7.24 -13.81
CA GLN A 28 4.30 8.36 -14.41
C GLN A 28 5.22 9.54 -14.74
N TYR A 29 6.47 9.49 -14.33
CA TYR A 29 7.36 10.62 -14.44
C TYR A 29 8.62 10.29 -15.25
N ASP A 30 9.11 11.29 -15.97
CA ASP A 30 10.36 11.20 -16.68
C ASP A 30 11.50 11.22 -15.66
N GLN A 31 12.30 10.17 -15.63
CA GLN A 31 13.34 10.02 -14.64
C GLN A 31 14.48 11.04 -14.80
N VAL A 32 14.52 11.70 -15.92
CA VAL A 32 15.47 12.79 -16.10
C VAL A 32 15.02 14.04 -15.34
N GLN A 33 13.71 14.26 -15.29
CA GLN A 33 13.15 15.43 -14.61
C GLN A 33 12.88 15.18 -13.14
N VAL A 34 12.43 13.97 -12.80
CA VAL A 34 12.07 13.63 -11.44
C VAL A 34 12.71 12.30 -11.08
N GLU A 35 13.59 12.32 -10.11
CA GLU A 35 14.20 11.11 -9.60
C GLU A 35 13.54 10.77 -8.27
N ILE A 36 12.91 9.61 -8.19
CA ILE A 36 12.28 9.16 -6.95
C ILE A 36 13.12 8.03 -6.39
N GLN A 37 13.68 8.28 -5.22
CA GLN A 37 14.51 7.28 -4.55
C GLN A 37 13.65 6.58 -3.49
N LEU A 38 13.55 5.27 -3.62
CA LEU A 38 12.65 4.46 -2.82
C LEU A 38 13.42 3.69 -1.76
N PHE A 39 12.97 3.83 -0.52
CA PHE A 39 13.51 3.07 0.60
C PHE A 39 12.41 2.20 1.17
N LYS A 40 12.77 0.97 1.52
CA LYS A 40 11.81 0.01 2.07
C LYS A 40 12.21 -0.35 3.49
N ARG A 41 11.26 -0.23 4.40
CA ARG A 41 11.40 -0.73 5.75
C ARG A 41 10.27 -1.72 5.97
N THR A 42 10.62 -2.98 5.97
CA THR A 42 9.66 -4.08 5.96
C THR A 42 9.73 -4.87 7.25
N PHE A 43 8.74 -5.75 7.44
CA PHE A 43 8.66 -6.61 8.61
C PHE A 43 8.73 -5.83 9.93
N ILE A 44 8.05 -4.69 9.92
CA ILE A 44 7.96 -3.85 11.12
C ILE A 44 6.90 -4.42 12.02
N TYR A 45 7.31 -4.88 13.20
CA TYR A 45 6.38 -5.47 14.16
C TYR A 45 6.32 -4.69 15.47
N GLU A 46 7.34 -3.88 15.75
CA GLU A 46 7.44 -3.19 17.01
C GLU A 46 7.55 -1.69 16.84
N LYS A 47 7.11 -0.96 17.87
CA LYS A 47 7.10 0.49 17.83
C LYS A 47 8.46 1.10 17.58
N HIS A 48 9.51 0.54 18.21
CA HIS A 48 10.84 1.13 18.05
C HIS A 48 11.35 1.00 16.62
N GLU A 49 11.01 -0.10 15.96
CA GLU A 49 11.38 -0.29 14.55
C GLU A 49 10.69 0.75 13.68
N LEU A 50 9.41 0.99 13.95
CA LEU A 50 8.65 1.97 13.19
C LEU A 50 9.21 3.37 13.41
N LEU A 51 9.52 3.72 14.66
CA LEU A 51 10.05 5.03 14.98
C LEU A 51 11.39 5.28 14.31
N GLU A 52 12.25 4.27 14.27
CA GLU A 52 13.53 4.40 13.55
C GLU A 52 13.31 4.73 12.09
N ALA A 53 12.39 4.01 11.44
CA ALA A 53 12.09 4.25 10.03
C ALA A 53 11.51 5.65 9.81
N LEU A 54 10.62 6.08 10.69
CA LEU A 54 9.99 7.38 10.59
C LEU A 54 11.00 8.51 10.81
N GLU A 55 11.94 8.33 11.73
CA GLU A 55 12.97 9.33 11.95
C GLU A 55 13.87 9.47 10.73
N GLU A 56 14.18 8.37 10.05
CA GLU A 56 14.94 8.42 8.81
C GLU A 56 14.15 9.19 7.73
N ALA A 57 12.88 8.88 7.61
CA ALA A 57 12.03 9.54 6.63
C ALA A 57 11.93 11.04 6.92
N LYS A 58 11.86 11.41 8.19
CA LYS A 58 11.81 12.80 8.59
C LYS A 58 13.05 13.56 8.16
N LYS A 59 14.21 12.95 8.34
CA LYS A 59 15.49 13.60 7.98
C LYS A 59 15.55 13.91 6.49
N LEU A 60 14.96 13.04 5.67
CA LEU A 60 14.98 13.21 4.23
C LEU A 60 13.75 13.95 3.72
N LYS A 61 12.82 14.29 4.59
CA LYS A 61 11.53 14.87 4.21
C LYS A 61 10.83 14.02 3.18
N ALA A 62 10.85 12.72 3.42
CA ALA A 62 10.33 11.74 2.48
C ALA A 62 8.81 11.66 2.51
N ILE A 63 8.25 11.17 1.41
CA ILE A 63 6.86 10.75 1.38
C ILE A 63 6.79 9.38 2.05
N VAL A 64 5.83 9.20 2.94
CA VAL A 64 5.65 7.92 3.64
C VAL A 64 4.45 7.19 3.04
N LEU A 65 4.68 5.99 2.54
CA LEU A 65 3.63 5.11 2.03
C LEU A 65 3.59 3.89 2.93
N GLN A 66 2.48 3.71 3.64
CA GLN A 66 2.39 2.63 4.62
C GLN A 66 1.28 1.65 4.31
N THR A 67 1.56 0.38 4.60
CA THR A 67 0.59 -0.70 4.53
C THR A 67 0.67 -1.51 5.82
N LEU A 68 0.63 -0.81 6.94
CA LEU A 68 0.63 -1.42 8.27
C LEU A 68 -0.78 -1.85 8.61
N ILE A 69 -0.92 -3.00 9.25
CA ILE A 69 -2.23 -3.51 9.63
C ILE A 69 -2.51 -3.37 11.12
N SER A 70 -1.49 -3.35 11.95
CA SER A 70 -1.65 -3.16 13.39
C SER A 70 -2.19 -1.77 13.68
N GLU A 71 -3.29 -1.67 14.41
CA GLU A 71 -3.86 -0.37 14.76
C GLU A 71 -2.87 0.49 15.53
N GLU A 72 -2.14 -0.12 16.44
CA GLU A 72 -1.17 0.58 17.26
C GLU A 72 -0.07 1.20 16.40
N LEU A 73 0.45 0.46 15.43
CA LEU A 73 1.48 0.97 14.54
C LEU A 73 0.92 2.03 13.58
N VAL A 74 -0.29 1.82 13.09
CA VAL A 74 -0.95 2.80 12.23
C VAL A 74 -1.12 4.12 12.95
N GLU A 75 -1.61 4.08 14.18
CA GLU A 75 -1.81 5.30 14.96
C GLU A 75 -0.48 6.00 15.26
N LEU A 76 0.53 5.23 15.60
CA LEU A 76 1.84 5.79 15.87
C LEU A 76 2.40 6.49 14.63
N SER A 77 2.31 5.84 13.49
CA SER A 77 2.81 6.41 12.24
C SER A 77 2.05 7.68 11.87
N ASN A 78 0.72 7.63 11.96
CA ASN A 78 -0.10 8.80 11.63
C ASN A 78 0.19 9.97 12.56
N SER A 79 0.32 9.71 13.86
CA SER A 79 0.63 10.76 14.82
C SER A 79 2.00 11.36 14.57
N PHE A 80 2.99 10.52 14.34
CA PHE A 80 4.35 10.99 14.08
C PHE A 80 4.39 11.87 12.83
N CYS A 81 3.77 11.41 11.77
CA CYS A 81 3.79 12.15 10.53
C CYS A 81 3.06 13.49 10.65
N LYS A 82 1.95 13.50 11.37
CA LYS A 82 1.20 14.73 11.61
C LYS A 82 2.02 15.72 12.42
N GLU A 83 2.64 15.26 13.50
CA GLU A 83 3.43 16.11 14.36
C GLU A 83 4.67 16.67 13.68
N ASN A 84 5.24 15.90 12.77
CA ASN A 84 6.47 16.27 12.09
C ASN A 84 6.26 16.77 10.68
N ASN A 85 5.01 17.02 10.32
CA ASN A 85 4.63 17.56 9.03
C ASN A 85 5.17 16.73 7.86
N LEU A 86 5.06 15.42 7.99
CA LEU A 86 5.44 14.47 6.95
C LEU A 86 4.18 14.05 6.21
N PHE A 87 4.26 14.06 4.88
CA PHE A 87 3.17 13.55 4.08
C PHE A 87 3.14 12.02 4.17
N THR A 88 1.99 11.47 4.51
CA THR A 88 1.84 10.02 4.60
C THR A 88 0.55 9.57 3.93
N ILE A 89 0.62 8.42 3.28
CA ILE A 89 -0.54 7.76 2.72
C ILE A 89 -0.62 6.37 3.32
N ASP A 90 -1.79 6.07 3.89
CA ASP A 90 -2.10 4.72 4.35
C ASP A 90 -2.91 4.07 3.25
N ALA A 91 -2.31 3.11 2.56
CA ALA A 91 -2.93 2.49 1.40
C ALA A 91 -3.86 1.33 1.77
N LEU A 92 -3.94 0.98 3.03
CA LEU A 92 -4.69 -0.20 3.45
C LEU A 92 -5.84 0.11 4.40
N SER A 93 -5.57 0.92 5.45
CA SER A 93 -6.55 1.14 6.51
C SER A 93 -7.89 1.71 6.07
N PRO A 94 -7.95 2.66 5.14
CA PRO A 94 -9.26 3.17 4.72
C PRO A 94 -10.15 2.10 4.11
N LEU A 95 -9.57 1.20 3.32
CA LEU A 95 -10.33 0.10 2.72
C LEU A 95 -10.79 -0.89 3.78
N VAL A 96 -9.89 -1.26 4.68
CA VAL A 96 -10.21 -2.18 5.77
C VAL A 96 -11.32 -1.59 6.65
N SER A 97 -11.22 -0.30 6.96
CA SER A 97 -12.22 0.38 7.77
C SER A 97 -13.58 0.40 7.08
N GLU A 98 -13.60 0.66 5.79
CA GLU A 98 -14.87 0.73 5.05
C GLU A 98 -15.54 -0.64 4.99
N VAL A 99 -14.77 -1.69 4.76
CA VAL A 99 -15.31 -3.05 4.75
C VAL A 99 -15.91 -3.39 6.11
N SER A 100 -15.20 -3.07 7.19
CA SER A 100 -15.71 -3.31 8.54
C SER A 100 -16.99 -2.53 8.82
N LYS A 101 -17.03 -1.29 8.35
CA LYS A 101 -18.20 -0.44 8.53
C LYS A 101 -19.43 -1.02 7.83
N ARG A 102 -19.26 -1.53 6.62
CA ARG A 102 -20.38 -2.08 5.85
C ARG A 102 -20.83 -3.43 6.32
N THR A 103 -19.93 -4.23 6.89
CA THR A 103 -20.22 -5.61 7.26
C THR A 103 -20.45 -5.82 8.74
N GLY A 104 -19.98 -4.91 9.58
CA GLY A 104 -20.00 -5.09 11.03
C GLY A 104 -18.98 -6.11 11.52
N VAL A 105 -18.09 -6.55 10.65
CA VAL A 105 -17.09 -7.57 10.99
C VAL A 105 -15.73 -6.88 11.21
N SER A 106 -15.06 -7.27 12.28
CA SER A 106 -13.72 -6.74 12.57
C SER A 106 -12.66 -7.45 11.73
N PRO A 107 -11.65 -6.72 11.25
CA PRO A 107 -10.58 -7.36 10.48
C PRO A 107 -9.69 -8.22 11.36
N SER A 108 -9.03 -9.21 10.78
CA SER A 108 -8.15 -10.11 11.52
C SER A 108 -6.88 -9.43 12.01
N ARG A 109 -6.47 -8.36 11.34
CA ARG A 109 -5.26 -7.61 11.69
C ARG A 109 -4.00 -8.47 11.67
N VAL A 110 -3.93 -9.42 10.74
CA VAL A 110 -2.77 -10.29 10.60
C VAL A 110 -1.81 -9.69 9.57
N PRO A 111 -0.57 -9.36 9.98
CA PRO A 111 0.41 -8.83 9.03
C PRO A 111 0.67 -9.82 7.90
N GLY A 112 0.72 -9.30 6.67
CA GLY A 112 0.96 -10.15 5.53
C GLY A 112 -0.18 -11.10 5.23
N ALA A 113 -1.42 -10.74 5.57
CA ALA A 113 -2.57 -11.63 5.38
C ALA A 113 -2.72 -12.12 3.94
N LEU A 114 -2.26 -11.35 2.99
CA LEU A 114 -2.32 -11.77 1.59
C LEU A 114 -1.64 -13.10 1.36
N HIS A 115 -0.57 -13.38 2.10
CA HIS A 115 0.18 -14.62 1.95
C HIS A 115 -0.54 -15.83 2.53
N TYR A 116 -1.61 -15.60 3.29
CA TYR A 116 -2.39 -16.68 3.91
C TYR A 116 -3.63 -17.02 3.11
N LEU A 117 -3.89 -16.31 2.03
CA LEU A 117 -5.00 -16.65 1.15
C LEU A 117 -4.61 -17.90 0.37
N ASN A 118 -5.52 -18.87 0.30
CA ASN A 118 -5.22 -20.13 -0.35
C ASN A 118 -5.52 -20.07 -1.84
N GLU A 119 -5.06 -21.09 -2.56
CA GLU A 119 -5.26 -21.17 -4.00
C GLU A 119 -6.73 -21.15 -4.40
N ASN A 120 -7.57 -21.81 -3.63
CA ASN A 120 -8.99 -21.83 -3.94
C ASN A 120 -9.59 -20.44 -3.98
N TYR A 121 -9.17 -19.57 -3.08
CA TYR A 121 -9.65 -18.21 -3.07
C TYR A 121 -9.25 -17.47 -4.36
N PHE A 122 -7.98 -17.59 -4.74
CA PHE A 122 -7.49 -16.94 -5.95
C PHE A 122 -8.14 -17.54 -7.21
N GLU A 123 -8.33 -18.84 -7.22
CA GLU A 123 -9.01 -19.48 -8.33
C GLU A 123 -10.43 -18.96 -8.51
N ARG A 124 -11.14 -18.75 -7.39
CA ARG A 124 -12.50 -18.20 -7.49
C ARG A 124 -12.48 -16.78 -8.03
N ILE A 125 -11.54 -15.95 -7.60
CA ILE A 125 -11.43 -14.60 -8.13
C ILE A 125 -11.15 -14.61 -9.61
N ASN A 126 -10.19 -15.43 -10.03
CA ASN A 126 -9.86 -15.54 -11.45
C ASN A 126 -11.03 -16.03 -12.27
N ALA A 127 -11.78 -17.00 -11.76
CA ALA A 127 -12.95 -17.51 -12.47
C ALA A 127 -14.01 -16.43 -12.62
N MET A 128 -14.22 -15.64 -11.59
CA MET A 128 -15.20 -14.54 -11.64
C MET A 128 -14.77 -13.48 -12.65
N GLU A 129 -13.51 -13.11 -12.67
CA GLU A 129 -13.00 -12.16 -13.64
C GLU A 129 -13.18 -12.69 -15.05
N PHE A 130 -12.87 -13.96 -15.25
CA PHE A 130 -13.02 -14.58 -16.56
C PHE A 130 -14.47 -14.57 -17.01
N ALA A 131 -15.39 -14.93 -16.13
CA ALA A 131 -16.81 -14.95 -16.46
C ALA A 131 -17.30 -13.56 -16.84
N VAL A 132 -16.92 -12.54 -16.13
CA VAL A 132 -17.33 -11.17 -16.42
C VAL A 132 -16.76 -10.73 -17.77
N LYS A 133 -15.50 -10.98 -18.02
CA LYS A 133 -14.87 -10.63 -19.29
C LYS A 133 -15.55 -11.35 -20.45
N TYR A 134 -15.89 -12.59 -20.26
CA TYR A 134 -16.49 -13.38 -21.28
C TYR A 134 -17.90 -12.88 -21.63
N ASP A 135 -18.66 -12.56 -20.62
CA ASP A 135 -20.01 -12.01 -20.82
C ASP A 135 -19.95 -10.69 -21.56
N ASP A 136 -19.00 -9.85 -21.18
CA ASP A 136 -18.81 -8.56 -21.82
C ASP A 136 -18.01 -8.65 -23.11
N GLY A 137 -17.58 -9.84 -23.47
CA GLY A 137 -16.94 -10.05 -24.75
C GLY A 137 -17.84 -9.71 -25.90
N LYS A 138 -19.13 -9.62 -25.66
CA LYS A 138 -20.09 -9.20 -26.65
C LYS A 138 -20.13 -7.70 -26.79
N ASP A 139 -19.65 -7.01 -25.79
CA ASP A 139 -19.53 -5.58 -25.78
C ASP A 139 -18.05 -5.25 -25.87
N PRO A 140 -17.62 -4.70 -26.99
CA PRO A 140 -16.19 -4.50 -27.20
C PRO A 140 -15.59 -3.41 -26.33
N ARG A 141 -16.38 -2.74 -25.54
CA ARG A 141 -15.81 -1.73 -24.69
C ARG A 141 -15.06 -2.35 -23.57
N GLY A 142 -14.08 -1.64 -23.22
CA GLY A 142 -13.08 -2.21 -22.42
C GLY A 142 -13.13 -1.94 -20.96
N PHE A 143 -14.26 -1.65 -20.36
CA PHE A 143 -14.20 -1.47 -18.93
C PHE A 143 -13.76 -2.74 -18.22
N LEU A 144 -13.98 -3.87 -18.84
CA LEU A 144 -13.47 -5.13 -18.32
C LEU A 144 -12.00 -5.32 -18.63
N GLU A 145 -11.54 -4.66 -19.67
CA GLU A 145 -10.14 -4.75 -20.04
C GLU A 145 -9.27 -3.90 -19.15
N ALA A 146 -9.89 -3.02 -18.39
CA ALA A 146 -9.16 -2.19 -17.45
C ALA A 146 -8.75 -2.94 -16.21
N ASP A 147 -9.19 -4.16 -16.05
CA ASP A 147 -8.84 -4.94 -14.87
C ASP A 147 -7.39 -5.32 -14.78
#